data_008e72800855c70299755841f7ab9402
#
_entry.id   008e72800855c70299755841f7ab9402
#
_cell.length_a   1.000
_cell.length_b   1.000
_cell.length_c   1.000
_cell.angle_alpha   90.00
_cell.angle_beta   90.00
_cell.angle_gamma   90.00
#
_symmetry.space_group_name_H-M   'P 1'
#
loop_
_entity.id
_entity.type
_entity.pdbx_description
1 polymer ?
#
loop_
_entity_poly.entity_id
_entity_poly.type
_entity_poly.pdbx_seq_one_letter_code
_entity_poly.pdbx_strand_id
1 'polypeptide(L)'
;GLMNQRARLVVGVGKVKRALGYPTYAPHRESQVLTKVLGLNTGPLHARTIEGVYRELMSGSFRLEVPIRIGYLGPAGSYSHVAAVKHFGTSVDFEDLHTIAGVFTEVARGHVDFGLVPIENSIGGGIVETLQAFQEFHNDVTISTEVQIEVHHALLSNCAPSQVTHIHSKPEVFQQCRTWLATQYPRAHLVAEASSSRAVKLAASAPVPIASRSKPRAGGE
;
A
#
# COMPACT_ATOMS: atom_id res chain seq x y z
N GLY A 1 -13.35 -26.06 11.97
CA GLY A 1 -12.93 -26.25 10.58
C GLY A 1 -11.42 -26.12 10.41
N LEU A 2 -10.90 -26.38 9.19
CA LEU A 2 -9.46 -26.45 8.87
C LEU A 2 -8.70 -25.15 9.20
N MET A 3 -9.29 -23.98 8.99
CA MET A 3 -8.69 -22.69 9.35
C MET A 3 -8.37 -22.61 10.84
N ASN A 4 -9.29 -23.04 11.71
CA ASN A 4 -9.07 -23.03 13.16
C ASN A 4 -8.05 -24.11 13.61
N GLN A 5 -7.93 -25.23 12.90
CA GLN A 5 -6.87 -26.19 13.14
C GLN A 5 -5.51 -25.59 12.82
N ARG A 6 -5.39 -24.93 11.66
CA ARG A 6 -4.19 -24.19 11.29
C ARG A 6 -3.85 -23.11 12.32
N ALA A 7 -4.81 -22.33 12.78
CA ALA A 7 -4.61 -21.27 13.78
C ALA A 7 -4.05 -21.84 15.12
N ARG A 8 -4.56 -23.00 15.59
CA ARG A 8 -4.02 -23.66 16.79
C ARG A 8 -2.55 -24.08 16.62
N LEU A 9 -2.20 -24.61 15.44
CA LEU A 9 -0.80 -24.96 15.13
C LEU A 9 0.09 -23.74 15.13
N VAL A 10 -0.37 -22.62 14.54
CA VAL A 10 0.34 -21.34 14.50
C VAL A 10 0.64 -20.84 15.92
N VAL A 11 -0.34 -20.86 16.82
CA VAL A 11 -0.11 -20.49 18.22
C VAL A 11 0.98 -21.37 18.88
N GLY A 12 0.98 -22.67 18.60
CA GLY A 12 2.03 -23.58 19.07
C GLY A 12 3.40 -23.23 18.52
N VAL A 13 3.49 -22.99 17.21
CA VAL A 13 4.74 -22.59 16.53
C VAL A 13 5.24 -21.25 17.06
N GLY A 14 4.36 -20.27 17.28
CA GLY A 14 4.72 -18.97 17.84
C GLY A 14 5.35 -19.07 19.24
N LYS A 15 4.85 -19.99 20.10
CA LYS A 15 5.46 -20.26 21.41
C LYS A 15 6.89 -20.81 21.28
N VAL A 16 7.10 -21.76 20.35
CA VAL A 16 8.43 -22.34 20.09
C VAL A 16 9.40 -21.31 19.53
N LYS A 17 8.96 -20.50 18.54
CA LYS A 17 9.79 -19.42 17.97
C LYS A 17 10.28 -18.47 19.06
N ARG A 18 9.38 -18.00 19.93
CA ARG A 18 9.72 -17.10 21.06
C ARG A 18 10.72 -17.74 22.00
N ALA A 19 10.54 -19.02 22.36
CA ALA A 19 11.45 -19.73 23.24
C ALA A 19 12.86 -19.88 22.64
N LEU A 20 12.97 -19.95 21.31
CA LEU A 20 14.23 -20.08 20.57
C LEU A 20 14.79 -18.75 20.05
N GLY A 21 14.12 -17.61 20.29
CA GLY A 21 14.56 -16.29 19.80
C GLY A 21 14.41 -16.09 18.28
N TYR A 22 13.57 -16.88 17.60
CA TYR A 22 13.34 -16.71 16.17
C TYR A 22 12.37 -15.54 15.90
N PRO A 23 12.57 -14.80 14.78
CA PRO A 23 11.68 -13.72 14.39
C PRO A 23 10.28 -14.24 14.09
N THR A 24 9.26 -13.48 14.50
CA THR A 24 7.86 -13.79 14.21
C THR A 24 7.57 -13.68 12.73
N TYR A 25 8.01 -12.60 12.11
CA TYR A 25 7.85 -12.33 10.68
C TYR A 25 9.10 -12.74 9.89
N ALA A 26 8.89 -13.50 8.82
CA ALA A 26 9.95 -13.94 7.92
C ALA A 26 9.44 -13.92 6.46
N PRO A 27 9.72 -12.85 5.67
CA PRO A 27 9.20 -12.66 4.31
C PRO A 27 9.48 -13.84 3.38
N HIS A 28 10.68 -14.42 3.47
CA HIS A 28 11.05 -15.59 2.67
C HIS A 28 10.15 -16.81 2.96
N ARG A 29 9.67 -16.93 4.20
CA ARG A 29 8.79 -18.05 4.57
C ARG A 29 7.39 -17.86 4.01
N GLU A 30 6.89 -16.63 3.97
CA GLU A 30 5.61 -16.33 3.31
C GLU A 30 5.63 -16.69 1.83
N SER A 31 6.68 -16.26 1.12
CA SER A 31 6.88 -16.60 -0.30
C SER A 31 6.91 -18.11 -0.52
N GLN A 32 7.60 -18.87 0.34
CA GLN A 32 7.63 -20.33 0.27
C GLN A 32 6.24 -20.95 0.47
N VAL A 33 5.46 -20.43 1.42
CA VAL A 33 4.09 -20.91 1.68
C VAL A 33 3.20 -20.65 0.48
N LEU A 34 3.23 -19.46 -0.08
CA LEU A 34 2.45 -19.09 -1.27
C LEU A 34 2.83 -19.95 -2.47
N THR A 35 4.12 -20.10 -2.77
CA THR A 35 4.59 -20.94 -3.87
C THR A 35 4.12 -22.40 -3.71
N LYS A 36 4.23 -22.95 -2.50
CA LYS A 36 3.76 -24.31 -2.21
C LYS A 36 2.26 -24.45 -2.42
N VAL A 37 1.47 -23.51 -1.91
CA VAL A 37 0.00 -23.56 -2.01
C VAL A 37 -0.47 -23.42 -3.44
N LEU A 38 0.14 -22.52 -4.21
CA LEU A 38 -0.16 -22.35 -5.63
C LEU A 38 0.19 -23.59 -6.44
N GLY A 39 1.33 -24.22 -6.16
CA GLY A 39 1.74 -25.47 -6.80
C GLY A 39 0.83 -26.68 -6.49
N LEU A 40 0.11 -26.63 -5.36
CA LEU A 40 -0.86 -27.67 -4.98
C LEU A 40 -2.28 -27.39 -5.50
N ASN A 41 -2.50 -26.24 -6.13
CA ASN A 41 -3.83 -25.90 -6.65
C ASN A 41 -4.13 -26.66 -7.93
N THR A 42 -5.02 -27.62 -7.84
CA THR A 42 -5.58 -28.38 -8.97
C THR A 42 -7.08 -28.09 -9.18
N GLY A 43 -7.63 -27.14 -8.41
CA GLY A 43 -9.05 -26.80 -8.40
C GLY A 43 -9.38 -25.61 -9.32
N PRO A 44 -10.66 -25.19 -9.36
CA PRO A 44 -11.14 -24.13 -10.25
C PRO A 44 -10.79 -22.71 -9.79
N LEU A 45 -10.21 -22.53 -8.59
CA LEU A 45 -9.86 -21.20 -8.09
C LEU A 45 -8.61 -20.66 -8.79
N HIS A 46 -8.70 -19.40 -9.23
CA HIS A 46 -7.55 -18.70 -9.77
C HIS A 46 -6.46 -18.47 -8.73
N ALA A 47 -5.19 -18.48 -9.16
CA ALA A 47 -4.02 -18.23 -8.33
C ALA A 47 -4.19 -16.96 -7.47
N ARG A 48 -4.64 -15.85 -8.06
CA ARG A 48 -4.91 -14.57 -7.36
C ARG A 48 -5.88 -14.73 -6.18
N THR A 49 -6.92 -15.56 -6.32
CA THR A 49 -7.88 -15.81 -5.23
C THR A 49 -7.21 -16.55 -4.08
N ILE A 50 -6.40 -17.56 -4.40
CA ILE A 50 -5.66 -18.33 -3.42
C ILE A 50 -4.63 -17.47 -2.68
N GLU A 51 -3.89 -16.64 -3.41
CA GLU A 51 -2.97 -15.67 -2.83
C GLU A 51 -3.66 -14.73 -1.84
N GLY A 52 -4.82 -14.15 -2.21
CA GLY A 52 -5.58 -13.27 -1.34
C GLY A 52 -6.05 -13.95 -0.06
N VAL A 53 -6.59 -15.16 -0.17
CA VAL A 53 -7.02 -15.96 0.99
C VAL A 53 -5.85 -16.29 1.91
N TYR A 54 -4.73 -16.76 1.34
CA TYR A 54 -3.56 -17.13 2.15
C TYR A 54 -2.86 -15.92 2.74
N ARG A 55 -2.83 -14.79 2.05
CA ARG A 55 -2.33 -13.52 2.60
C ARG A 55 -3.07 -13.17 3.88
N GLU A 56 -4.39 -13.20 3.86
CA GLU A 56 -5.20 -12.87 5.04
C GLU A 56 -5.07 -13.92 6.15
N LEU A 57 -4.98 -15.21 5.81
CA LEU A 57 -4.70 -16.25 6.79
C LEU A 57 -3.34 -16.10 7.48
N MET A 58 -2.32 -15.64 6.75
CA MET A 58 -1.00 -15.34 7.31
C MET A 58 -1.04 -14.09 8.17
N SER A 59 -1.69 -13.02 7.70
CA SER A 59 -1.91 -11.79 8.44
C SER A 59 -2.58 -12.05 9.80
N GLY A 60 -3.69 -12.79 9.80
CA GLY A 60 -4.36 -13.20 11.04
C GLY A 60 -3.51 -14.11 11.94
N SER A 61 -2.56 -14.84 11.36
CA SER A 61 -1.61 -15.65 12.12
C SER A 61 -0.62 -14.81 12.91
N PHE A 62 -0.13 -13.71 12.36
CA PHE A 62 0.75 -12.77 13.09
C PHE A 62 0.06 -12.23 14.33
N ARG A 63 -1.21 -11.84 14.22
CA ARG A 63 -1.98 -11.37 15.37
C ARG A 63 -2.13 -12.41 16.49
N LEU A 64 -2.11 -13.70 16.15
CA LEU A 64 -2.15 -14.80 17.11
C LEU A 64 -0.79 -15.11 17.75
N GLU A 65 0.31 -14.85 17.04
CA GLU A 65 1.67 -15.08 17.53
C GLU A 65 2.16 -13.90 18.38
N VAL A 66 2.29 -12.73 17.75
CA VAL A 66 2.62 -11.42 18.33
C VAL A 66 1.98 -10.36 17.44
N PRO A 67 1.17 -9.45 17.93
CA PRO A 67 0.64 -8.34 17.15
C PRO A 67 1.78 -7.59 16.46
N ILE A 68 1.71 -7.45 15.15
CA ILE A 68 2.69 -6.71 14.33
C ILE A 68 2.11 -5.34 14.03
N ARG A 69 2.89 -4.29 14.23
CA ARG A 69 2.56 -2.90 13.91
C ARG A 69 3.35 -2.43 12.70
N ILE A 70 2.66 -1.87 11.73
CA ILE A 70 3.21 -1.40 10.47
C ILE A 70 3.06 0.11 10.38
N GLY A 71 4.17 0.85 10.49
CA GLY A 71 4.20 2.27 10.17
C GLY A 71 4.26 2.48 8.66
N TYR A 72 3.52 3.44 8.13
CA TYR A 72 3.57 3.76 6.70
C TYR A 72 3.47 5.27 6.47
N LEU A 73 4.02 5.73 5.32
CA LEU A 73 3.86 7.14 4.93
C LEU A 73 2.39 7.40 4.57
N GLY A 74 1.71 8.14 5.47
CA GLY A 74 0.30 8.51 5.36
C GLY A 74 -0.02 9.50 4.22
N PRO A 75 -1.26 9.93 4.14
CA PRO A 75 -2.41 9.53 4.98
C PRO A 75 -2.97 8.16 4.64
N ALA A 76 -3.94 7.69 5.45
CA ALA A 76 -4.72 6.49 5.14
C ALA A 76 -5.34 6.59 3.74
N GLY A 77 -5.25 5.52 2.94
CA GLY A 77 -5.63 5.49 1.53
C GLY A 77 -4.56 6.03 0.58
N SER A 78 -3.35 6.39 1.05
CA SER A 78 -2.18 6.66 0.20
C SER A 78 -1.70 5.38 -0.50
N TYR A 79 -0.81 5.52 -1.50
CA TYR A 79 -0.20 4.35 -2.15
C TYR A 79 0.64 3.53 -1.17
N SER A 80 1.30 4.16 -0.21
CA SER A 80 2.01 3.45 0.85
C SER A 80 1.06 2.64 1.72
N HIS A 81 -0.11 3.17 2.09
CA HIS A 81 -1.14 2.40 2.79
C HIS A 81 -1.64 1.21 1.97
N VAL A 82 -1.95 1.42 0.68
CA VAL A 82 -2.38 0.33 -0.22
C VAL A 82 -1.30 -0.75 -0.35
N ALA A 83 -0.04 -0.35 -0.47
CA ALA A 83 1.09 -1.28 -0.53
C ALA A 83 1.25 -2.07 0.77
N ALA A 84 1.13 -1.40 1.93
CA ALA A 84 1.19 -2.03 3.23
C ALA A 84 0.09 -3.09 3.42
N VAL A 85 -1.17 -2.74 3.11
CA VAL A 85 -2.30 -3.67 3.18
C VAL A 85 -2.14 -4.83 2.19
N LYS A 86 -1.70 -4.54 0.96
CA LYS A 86 -1.45 -5.58 -0.05
C LYS A 86 -0.38 -6.57 0.39
N HIS A 87 0.64 -6.10 1.11
CA HIS A 87 1.77 -6.94 1.53
C HIS A 87 1.47 -7.70 2.83
N PHE A 88 0.98 -7.02 3.85
CA PHE A 88 0.79 -7.58 5.20
C PHE A 88 -0.62 -8.14 5.45
N GLY A 89 -1.60 -7.90 4.58
CA GLY A 89 -3.02 -8.19 4.81
C GLY A 89 -3.69 -7.15 5.70
N THR A 90 -4.93 -7.41 6.12
CA THR A 90 -5.75 -6.45 6.88
C THR A 90 -5.80 -6.72 8.37
N SER A 91 -5.27 -7.86 8.82
CA SER A 91 -5.37 -8.31 10.23
C SER A 91 -4.22 -7.84 11.12
N VAL A 92 -3.30 -7.02 10.63
CA VAL A 92 -2.23 -6.37 11.40
C VAL A 92 -2.61 -4.92 11.75
N ASP A 93 -1.90 -4.31 12.70
CA ASP A 93 -2.14 -2.94 13.09
C ASP A 93 -1.33 -1.97 12.21
N PHE A 94 -2.00 -0.94 11.67
CA PHE A 94 -1.40 0.06 10.79
C PHE A 94 -1.34 1.42 11.48
N GLU A 95 -0.18 2.09 11.37
CA GLU A 95 0.05 3.43 11.93
C GLU A 95 0.39 4.43 10.82
N ASP A 96 -0.43 5.48 10.73
CA ASP A 96 -0.30 6.57 9.76
C ASP A 96 0.76 7.57 10.23
N LEU A 97 1.90 7.63 9.55
CA LEU A 97 3.00 8.53 9.83
C LEU A 97 3.14 9.59 8.73
N HIS A 98 3.42 10.84 9.12
CA HIS A 98 3.29 11.97 8.22
C HIS A 98 4.53 12.23 7.35
N THR A 99 5.70 11.71 7.75
CA THR A 99 6.98 11.94 7.06
C THR A 99 7.74 10.63 6.91
N ILE A 100 8.59 10.54 5.88
CA ILE A 100 9.49 9.41 5.67
C ILE A 100 10.43 9.24 6.87
N ALA A 101 11.06 10.33 7.33
CA ALA A 101 11.92 10.31 8.51
C ALA A 101 11.18 9.84 9.76
N GLY A 102 9.89 10.20 9.91
CA GLY A 102 9.03 9.71 10.99
C GLY A 102 8.88 8.19 10.98
N VAL A 103 8.68 7.60 9.80
CA VAL A 103 8.59 6.13 9.67
C VAL A 103 9.88 5.46 10.14
N PHE A 104 11.06 5.96 9.71
CA PHE A 104 12.35 5.43 10.16
C PHE A 104 12.55 5.58 11.65
N THR A 105 12.19 6.74 12.21
CA THR A 105 12.30 7.02 13.65
C THR A 105 11.45 6.05 14.47
N GLU A 106 10.20 5.79 14.07
CA GLU A 106 9.30 4.91 14.81
C GLU A 106 9.74 3.44 14.73
N VAL A 107 10.34 3.01 13.61
CA VAL A 107 10.98 1.69 13.49
C VAL A 107 12.21 1.60 14.40
N ALA A 108 13.11 2.58 14.35
CA ALA A 108 14.34 2.60 15.16
C ALA A 108 14.04 2.59 16.67
N ARG A 109 12.95 3.23 17.10
CA ARG A 109 12.47 3.21 18.49
C ARG A 109 11.74 1.94 18.90
N GLY A 110 11.42 1.06 17.95
CA GLY A 110 10.62 -0.14 18.20
C GLY A 110 9.14 0.12 18.51
N HIS A 111 8.63 1.32 18.18
CA HIS A 111 7.21 1.63 18.32
C HIS A 111 6.38 0.95 17.23
N VAL A 112 6.93 0.78 16.04
CA VAL A 112 6.42 -0.09 14.98
C VAL A 112 7.45 -1.15 14.62
N ASP A 113 6.99 -2.32 14.21
CA ASP A 113 7.87 -3.45 13.88
C ASP A 113 8.45 -3.34 12.48
N PHE A 114 7.68 -2.75 11.56
CA PHE A 114 8.07 -2.50 10.17
C PHE A 114 7.61 -1.11 9.73
N GLY A 115 8.42 -0.49 8.86
CA GLY A 115 8.09 0.76 8.19
C GLY A 115 7.97 0.57 6.68
N LEU A 116 6.94 1.13 6.05
CA LEU A 116 6.78 1.13 4.61
C LEU A 116 6.87 2.55 4.07
N VAL A 117 7.90 2.79 3.28
CA VAL A 117 8.19 4.07 2.64
C VAL A 117 8.36 3.90 1.13
N PRO A 118 8.01 4.90 0.31
CA PRO A 118 8.26 4.85 -1.11
C PRO A 118 9.76 5.07 -1.38
N ILE A 119 10.37 4.24 -2.25
CA ILE A 119 11.78 4.38 -2.64
C ILE A 119 11.96 4.99 -4.03
N GLU A 120 11.06 4.66 -4.94
CA GLU A 120 11.05 5.23 -6.29
C GLU A 120 9.65 5.21 -6.91
N ASN A 121 9.47 5.99 -7.95
CA ASN A 121 8.33 5.91 -8.84
C ASN A 121 8.80 5.97 -10.30
N SER A 122 8.02 5.38 -11.20
CA SER A 122 8.38 5.20 -12.63
C SER A 122 8.57 6.51 -13.41
N ILE A 123 8.21 7.67 -12.87
CA ILE A 123 8.29 8.98 -13.55
C ILE A 123 9.29 9.89 -12.86
N GLY A 124 9.24 9.98 -11.53
CA GLY A 124 10.13 10.85 -10.74
C GLY A 124 11.46 10.19 -10.37
N GLY A 125 11.60 8.88 -10.59
CA GLY A 125 12.79 8.14 -10.18
C GLY A 125 12.87 7.94 -8.66
N GLY A 126 14.08 7.85 -8.14
CA GLY A 126 14.36 7.62 -6.71
C GLY A 126 13.92 8.77 -5.81
N ILE A 127 13.42 8.45 -4.64
CA ILE A 127 12.99 9.42 -3.63
C ILE A 127 14.17 9.73 -2.72
N VAL A 128 14.75 10.92 -2.91
CA VAL A 128 15.96 11.36 -2.22
C VAL A 128 15.82 11.32 -0.71
N GLU A 129 14.67 11.73 -0.18
CA GLU A 129 14.38 11.72 1.27
C GLU A 129 14.49 10.30 1.87
N THR A 130 14.00 9.26 1.16
CA THR A 130 14.13 7.86 1.59
C THR A 130 15.59 7.40 1.58
N LEU A 131 16.35 7.78 0.54
CA LEU A 131 17.77 7.43 0.46
C LEU A 131 18.60 8.11 1.55
N GLN A 132 18.31 9.37 1.88
CA GLN A 132 18.91 10.09 2.98
C GLN A 132 18.57 9.46 4.33
N ALA A 133 17.30 9.08 4.55
CA ALA A 133 16.88 8.40 5.77
C ALA A 133 17.60 7.04 5.94
N PHE A 134 17.77 6.25 4.88
CA PHE A 134 18.58 5.03 4.96
C PHE A 134 20.04 5.30 5.36
N GLN A 135 20.63 6.41 4.89
CA GLN A 135 21.98 6.78 5.28
C GLN A 135 22.03 7.18 6.77
N GLU A 136 21.04 7.90 7.27
CA GLU A 136 20.97 8.34 8.66
C GLU A 136 20.73 7.17 9.63
N PHE A 137 19.81 6.27 9.30
CA PHE A 137 19.39 5.15 10.16
C PHE A 137 20.07 3.81 9.82
N HIS A 138 21.20 3.80 9.11
CA HIS A 138 21.84 2.58 8.58
C HIS A 138 22.24 1.54 9.63
N ASN A 139 22.44 1.97 10.89
CA ASN A 139 22.77 1.06 12.00
C ASN A 139 21.53 0.51 12.73
N ASP A 140 20.38 1.16 12.61
CA ASP A 140 19.19 0.91 13.42
C ASP A 140 18.09 0.21 12.62
N VAL A 141 18.10 0.39 11.29
CA VAL A 141 17.07 -0.11 10.39
C VAL A 141 17.68 -0.90 9.24
N THR A 142 17.07 -2.04 8.91
CA THR A 142 17.46 -2.88 7.78
C THR A 142 16.31 -3.04 6.78
N ILE A 143 16.64 -3.15 5.49
CA ILE A 143 15.65 -3.46 4.45
C ILE A 143 15.27 -4.93 4.58
N SER A 144 14.00 -5.22 4.84
CA SER A 144 13.49 -6.58 4.96
C SER A 144 12.88 -7.11 3.66
N THR A 145 12.25 -6.22 2.87
CA THR A 145 11.60 -6.59 1.61
C THR A 145 11.32 -5.38 0.74
N GLU A 146 11.01 -5.63 -0.52
CA GLU A 146 10.52 -4.66 -1.50
C GLU A 146 9.07 -4.98 -1.86
N VAL A 147 8.24 -3.93 -1.99
CA VAL A 147 6.84 -4.04 -2.40
C VAL A 147 6.60 -3.19 -3.62
N GLN A 148 6.24 -3.83 -4.73
CA GLN A 148 5.87 -3.14 -5.96
C GLN A 148 4.36 -3.08 -6.13
N ILE A 149 3.84 -1.90 -6.46
CA ILE A 149 2.44 -1.70 -6.79
C ILE A 149 2.29 -0.97 -8.12
N GLU A 150 1.27 -1.36 -8.87
CA GLU A 150 0.87 -0.62 -10.06
C GLU A 150 -0.03 0.55 -9.65
N VAL A 151 0.29 1.73 -10.19
CA VAL A 151 -0.45 2.96 -9.91
C VAL A 151 -1.31 3.31 -11.13
N HIS A 152 -2.62 3.13 -10.99
CA HIS A 152 -3.59 3.50 -12.01
C HIS A 152 -4.38 4.73 -11.56
N HIS A 153 -4.34 5.78 -12.38
CA HIS A 153 -5.16 6.97 -12.15
C HIS A 153 -6.48 6.87 -12.91
N ALA A 154 -7.58 7.24 -12.26
CA ALA A 154 -8.89 7.36 -12.87
C ALA A 154 -9.37 8.81 -12.83
N LEU A 155 -9.92 9.32 -13.93
CA LEU A 155 -10.61 10.60 -13.95
C LEU A 155 -12.05 10.38 -13.47
N LEU A 156 -12.42 11.07 -12.41
CA LEU A 156 -13.78 11.04 -11.84
C LEU A 156 -14.48 12.33 -12.19
N SER A 157 -15.70 12.25 -12.70
CA SER A 157 -16.52 13.41 -13.05
C SER A 157 -18.00 13.12 -12.78
N ASN A 158 -18.74 14.17 -12.45
CA ASN A 158 -20.21 14.17 -12.34
C ASN A 158 -20.88 14.65 -13.64
N CYS A 159 -20.12 14.89 -14.72
CA CYS A 159 -20.60 15.33 -16.02
C CYS A 159 -20.03 14.48 -17.15
N ALA A 160 -20.58 14.63 -18.35
CA ALA A 160 -20.03 13.97 -19.54
C ALA A 160 -18.61 14.46 -19.86
N PRO A 161 -17.72 13.60 -20.43
CA PRO A 161 -16.34 13.97 -20.72
C PRO A 161 -16.17 15.25 -21.54
N SER A 162 -17.08 15.53 -22.48
CA SER A 162 -17.08 16.73 -23.33
C SER A 162 -17.39 18.04 -22.56
N GLN A 163 -17.95 17.93 -21.36
CA GLN A 163 -18.34 19.06 -20.54
C GLN A 163 -17.31 19.41 -19.46
N VAL A 164 -16.23 18.63 -19.35
CA VAL A 164 -15.18 18.88 -18.38
C VAL A 164 -14.39 20.13 -18.73
N THR A 165 -14.49 21.16 -17.92
CA THR A 165 -13.78 22.44 -18.08
C THR A 165 -12.62 22.62 -17.10
N HIS A 166 -12.69 21.99 -15.93
CA HIS A 166 -11.68 22.05 -14.88
C HIS A 166 -11.33 20.64 -14.38
N ILE A 167 -10.05 20.41 -14.16
CA ILE A 167 -9.56 19.14 -13.58
C ILE A 167 -8.72 19.47 -12.35
N HIS A 168 -9.16 18.99 -11.20
CA HIS A 168 -8.49 19.19 -9.92
C HIS A 168 -7.65 17.96 -9.56
N SER A 169 -6.40 18.15 -9.19
CA SER A 169 -5.53 17.08 -8.70
C SER A 169 -4.27 17.60 -8.03
N LYS A 170 -3.46 16.71 -7.45
CA LYS A 170 -2.11 17.06 -7.01
C LYS A 170 -1.20 17.34 -8.23
N PRO A 171 -0.20 18.24 -8.10
CA PRO A 171 0.76 18.53 -9.17
C PRO A 171 1.45 17.29 -9.74
N GLU A 172 1.84 16.35 -8.88
CA GLU A 172 2.52 15.10 -9.27
C GLU A 172 1.63 14.24 -10.19
N VAL A 173 0.33 14.21 -9.94
CA VAL A 173 -0.64 13.47 -10.76
C VAL A 173 -0.78 14.12 -12.14
N PHE A 174 -0.78 15.45 -12.20
CA PHE A 174 -0.79 16.16 -13.49
C PHE A 174 0.46 15.84 -14.31
N GLN A 175 1.62 15.82 -13.68
CA GLN A 175 2.88 15.46 -14.33
C GLN A 175 2.83 14.02 -14.87
N GLN A 176 2.36 13.08 -14.07
CA GLN A 176 2.21 11.68 -14.47
C GLN A 176 1.24 11.46 -15.62
N CYS A 177 0.22 12.29 -15.73
CA CYS A 177 -0.84 12.16 -16.73
C CYS A 177 -0.74 13.17 -17.86
N ARG A 178 0.37 13.93 -17.94
CA ARG A 178 0.50 15.10 -18.84
C ARG A 178 0.13 14.80 -20.28
N THR A 179 0.69 13.77 -20.87
CA THR A 179 0.44 13.42 -22.29
C THR A 179 -1.02 13.07 -22.54
N TRP A 180 -1.62 12.28 -21.64
CA TRP A 180 -3.02 11.89 -21.76
C TRP A 180 -3.96 13.10 -21.57
N LEU A 181 -3.70 13.95 -20.60
CA LEU A 181 -4.49 15.17 -20.37
C LEU A 181 -4.42 16.13 -21.56
N ALA A 182 -3.23 16.35 -22.12
CA ALA A 182 -3.04 17.20 -23.29
C ALA A 182 -3.79 16.68 -24.53
N THR A 183 -3.91 15.35 -24.68
CA THR A 183 -4.60 14.72 -25.80
C THR A 183 -6.12 14.69 -25.58
N GLN A 184 -6.60 14.29 -24.40
CA GLN A 184 -8.01 14.06 -24.14
C GLN A 184 -8.76 15.32 -23.67
N TYR A 185 -8.07 16.22 -22.98
CA TYR A 185 -8.63 17.42 -22.37
C TYR A 185 -7.79 18.69 -22.64
N PRO A 186 -7.47 19.00 -23.91
CA PRO A 186 -6.54 20.10 -24.25
C PRO A 186 -7.03 21.48 -23.83
N ARG A 187 -8.33 21.64 -23.58
CA ARG A 187 -8.97 22.91 -23.17
C ARG A 187 -9.33 22.98 -21.70
N ALA A 188 -9.13 21.91 -20.92
CA ALA A 188 -9.45 21.93 -19.51
C ALA A 188 -8.40 22.69 -18.71
N HIS A 189 -8.86 23.48 -17.75
CA HIS A 189 -7.98 24.15 -16.78
C HIS A 189 -7.54 23.17 -15.71
N LEU A 190 -6.23 23.02 -15.52
CA LEU A 190 -5.65 22.16 -14.49
C LEU A 190 -5.47 22.96 -13.20
N VAL A 191 -6.15 22.55 -12.14
CA VAL A 191 -6.15 23.22 -10.84
C VAL A 191 -5.43 22.35 -9.82
N ALA A 192 -4.31 22.85 -9.30
CA ALA A 192 -3.51 22.14 -8.30
C ALA A 192 -4.19 22.16 -6.92
N GLU A 193 -4.27 21.00 -6.29
CA GLU A 193 -4.82 20.80 -4.96
C GLU A 193 -3.81 20.13 -4.02
N ALA A 194 -3.93 20.42 -2.74
CA ALA A 194 -3.04 19.88 -1.71
C ALA A 194 -3.16 18.35 -1.54
N SER A 195 -4.32 17.76 -1.90
CA SER A 195 -4.55 16.32 -1.85
C SER A 195 -5.58 15.87 -2.86
N SER A 196 -5.48 14.61 -3.28
CA SER A 196 -6.44 13.97 -4.14
C SER A 196 -7.83 13.87 -3.52
N SER A 197 -7.90 13.66 -2.20
CA SER A 197 -9.19 13.64 -1.48
C SER A 197 -9.89 14.98 -1.50
N ARG A 198 -9.13 16.09 -1.42
CA ARG A 198 -9.67 17.45 -1.57
C ARG A 198 -10.19 17.66 -2.99
N ALA A 199 -9.43 17.26 -4.00
CA ALA A 199 -9.84 17.36 -5.39
C ALA A 199 -11.17 16.65 -5.66
N VAL A 200 -11.34 15.43 -5.13
CA VAL A 200 -12.60 14.66 -5.25
C VAL A 200 -13.77 15.37 -4.56
N LYS A 201 -13.58 15.89 -3.35
CA LYS A 201 -14.62 16.65 -2.63
C LYS A 201 -15.06 17.89 -3.40
N LEU A 202 -14.12 18.64 -3.94
CA LEU A 202 -14.41 19.83 -4.74
C LEU A 202 -15.18 19.47 -6.01
N ALA A 203 -14.76 18.45 -6.75
CA ALA A 203 -15.47 17.99 -7.94
C ALA A 203 -16.89 17.48 -7.64
N ALA A 204 -17.10 16.84 -6.49
CA ALA A 204 -18.41 16.33 -6.08
C ALA A 204 -19.39 17.46 -5.69
N SER A 205 -18.88 18.58 -5.16
CA SER A 205 -19.68 19.70 -4.65
C SER A 205 -19.82 20.88 -5.63
N ALA A 206 -19.12 20.84 -6.77
CA ALA A 206 -19.10 21.96 -7.69
C ALA A 206 -20.41 22.11 -8.49
N PRO A 207 -20.94 23.32 -8.62
CA PRO A 207 -22.10 23.60 -9.47
C PRO A 207 -21.77 23.63 -10.97
N VAL A 208 -20.49 23.60 -11.33
CA VAL A 208 -19.97 23.60 -12.72
C VAL A 208 -19.34 22.25 -13.01
N PRO A 209 -19.35 21.74 -14.27
CA PRO A 209 -18.73 20.47 -14.62
C PRO A 209 -17.24 20.42 -14.30
N ILE A 210 -16.91 19.85 -13.15
CA ILE A 210 -15.53 19.67 -12.66
C ILE A 210 -15.23 18.19 -12.62
N ALA A 211 -14.06 17.81 -13.11
CA ALA A 211 -13.50 16.48 -12.93
C ALA A 211 -12.37 16.50 -11.91
N SER A 212 -12.25 15.44 -11.13
CA SER A 212 -11.11 15.22 -10.26
C SER A 212 -10.45 13.90 -10.56
N ARG A 213 -9.14 13.80 -10.31
CA ARG A 213 -8.38 12.58 -10.46
C ARG A 213 -7.79 12.15 -9.13
N SER A 214 -8.20 11.05 -8.65
CA SER A 214 -7.53 9.98 -7.92
C SER A 214 -8.42 9.22 -6.95
N LYS A 215 -8.45 7.95 -7.08
CA LYS A 215 -8.36 6.97 -6.00
C LYS A 215 -7.75 5.71 -6.61
N PRO A 216 -6.83 5.01 -5.94
CA PRO A 216 -6.48 3.68 -6.39
C PRO A 216 -7.77 2.84 -6.34
N ARG A 217 -8.17 2.26 -7.46
CA ARG A 217 -9.13 1.17 -7.43
C ARG A 217 -8.47 0.06 -6.62
N ALA A 218 -9.00 -0.22 -5.45
CA ALA A 218 -8.81 -1.52 -4.84
C ALA A 218 -9.21 -2.53 -5.91
N GLY A 219 -8.24 -3.34 -6.37
CA GLY A 219 -8.42 -4.22 -7.50
C GLY A 219 -9.58 -5.17 -7.26
N GLY A 220 -10.59 -5.02 -8.06
CA GLY A 220 -11.75 -5.86 -8.18
C GLY A 220 -12.18 -5.81 -9.63
N GLU A 221 -11.67 -6.72 -10.41
CA GLU A 221 -12.29 -7.55 -11.47
C GLU A 221 -11.23 -8.50 -12.00
#